data_4ffdc3f50c76ae53a5fbcc50e0e535ce
#
_entry.id   4ffdc3f50c76ae53a5fbcc50e0e535ce
#
_cell.length_a   1.000
_cell.length_b   1.000
_cell.length_c   1.000
_cell.angle_alpha   90.00
_cell.angle_beta   90.00
_cell.angle_gamma   90.00
#
_symmetry.space_group_name_H-M   'P 1'
#
loop_
_entity.id
_entity.type
_entity.pdbx_description
1 polymer ?
#
loop_
_entity_poly.entity_id
_entity_poly.type
_entity_poly.pdbx_seq_one_letter_code
_entity_poly.pdbx_strand_id
1 'polypeptide(L)'
;FLIFLILIWKILATLQGLNIQNFNLQIIFILGFLISLAHLTIGNKIKNFYKSIIFSLIFVICDGYLIQKLPLWYNLGVFLILYFFVNQIKEYNFDNLKEEHSTQLILFNFLTLFGILFFSFVILFPFYMMLVTSFKTQIALLVNPLDFSINLGQDLKDLFKSYFVIFKSYKFGKYILTSTIVSLGTVIITLLFAIPAAYAIARLNFFGKTFLSTSILIIYMFPAIVLVIPLYTIFSQLGLRNSIEGLLIVYTATTLPVAIYMLQGYFKSIPKELEEAAILDKLSWFGIISKIIIPLSIPAISSVALYVFMIAWNEFLFSLMFLDNPNSFTLSRAIQYLSGDAETPRQYLMAGSVIVTLPVLFIFVYFEKYLVSGLTAGSVKG
;
A
#
# COMPACT_ATOMS: atom_id res chain seq x y z
N PHE A 1 24.85 -10.23 3.24
CA PHE A 1 23.79 -9.30 3.65
C PHE A 1 24.36 -7.93 4.03
N LEU A 2 25.26 -7.88 5.04
CA LEU A 2 25.93 -6.63 5.45
C LEU A 2 26.64 -5.94 4.26
N ILE A 3 27.33 -6.70 3.42
CA ILE A 3 27.98 -6.23 2.20
C ILE A 3 26.94 -5.65 1.22
N PHE A 4 25.81 -6.31 1.06
CA PHE A 4 24.75 -5.86 0.15
C PHE A 4 24.09 -4.56 0.66
N LEU A 5 23.78 -4.46 1.95
CA LEU A 5 23.26 -3.23 2.57
C LEU A 5 24.25 -2.06 2.48
N ILE A 6 25.52 -2.33 2.69
CA ILE A 6 26.60 -1.33 2.56
C ILE A 6 26.73 -0.91 1.09
N LEU A 7 26.59 -1.83 0.13
CA LEU A 7 26.58 -1.50 -1.31
C LEU A 7 25.39 -0.62 -1.69
N ILE A 8 24.18 -0.95 -1.23
CA ILE A 8 23.01 -0.11 -1.46
C ILE A 8 23.23 1.28 -0.85
N TRP A 9 23.73 1.33 0.40
CA TRP A 9 24.00 2.57 1.09
C TRP A 9 25.09 3.40 0.40
N LYS A 10 26.10 2.74 -0.15
CA LYS A 10 27.12 3.36 -0.98
C LYS A 10 26.55 3.95 -2.27
N ILE A 11 25.69 3.21 -2.96
CA ILE A 11 25.03 3.68 -4.17
C ILE A 11 24.18 4.93 -3.85
N LEU A 12 23.40 4.90 -2.77
CA LEU A 12 22.60 6.04 -2.34
C LEU A 12 23.47 7.26 -2.00
N ALA A 13 24.58 7.07 -1.32
CA ALA A 13 25.50 8.15 -0.96
C ALA A 13 26.21 8.75 -2.20
N THR A 14 26.61 7.92 -3.17
CA THR A 14 27.21 8.39 -4.45
C THR A 14 26.17 9.15 -5.29
N LEU A 15 24.93 8.72 -5.28
CA LEU A 15 23.84 9.42 -5.99
C LEU A 15 23.54 10.79 -5.36
N GLN A 16 23.87 10.99 -4.09
CA GLN A 16 23.77 12.30 -3.41
C GLN A 16 25.01 13.20 -3.62
N GLY A 17 25.92 12.83 -4.51
CA GLY A 17 27.13 13.62 -4.80
C GLY A 17 28.22 13.49 -3.74
N LEU A 18 28.09 12.56 -2.77
CA LEU A 18 29.15 12.22 -1.83
C LEU A 18 30.21 11.41 -2.57
N ASN A 19 31.40 12.00 -2.74
CA ASN A 19 32.51 11.37 -3.46
C ASN A 19 33.16 10.30 -2.57
N ILE A 20 32.66 9.06 -2.64
CA ILE A 20 33.20 7.91 -1.92
C ILE A 20 34.31 7.27 -2.81
N GLN A 21 35.41 8.00 -2.97
CA GLN A 21 36.61 7.44 -3.60
C GLN A 21 37.24 6.43 -2.61
N ASN A 22 37.61 5.27 -3.02
CA ASN A 22 38.39 4.26 -2.30
C ASN A 22 37.65 3.38 -1.27
N PHE A 23 36.44 2.93 -1.61
CA PHE A 23 35.84 1.84 -0.85
C PHE A 23 36.45 0.49 -1.28
N ASN A 24 37.41 -0.03 -0.51
CA ASN A 24 38.06 -1.28 -0.84
C ASN A 24 37.20 -2.46 -0.32
N LEU A 25 36.68 -3.30 -1.23
CA LEU A 25 35.86 -4.49 -0.90
C LEU A 25 36.57 -5.39 0.13
N GLN A 26 37.91 -5.42 0.13
CA GLN A 26 38.70 -6.16 1.09
C GLN A 26 38.50 -5.68 2.53
N ILE A 27 38.30 -4.37 2.73
CA ILE A 27 38.10 -3.80 4.07
C ILE A 27 36.71 -4.20 4.62
N ILE A 28 35.70 -4.30 3.77
CA ILE A 28 34.37 -4.80 4.17
C ILE A 28 34.44 -6.26 4.61
N PHE A 29 35.20 -7.08 3.87
CA PHE A 29 35.46 -8.47 4.24
C PHE A 29 36.20 -8.60 5.57
N ILE A 30 37.25 -7.80 5.76
CA ILE A 30 38.04 -7.79 7.02
C ILE A 30 37.16 -7.30 8.18
N LEU A 31 36.35 -6.24 8.00
CA LEU A 31 35.43 -5.74 9.02
C LEU A 31 34.33 -6.76 9.33
N GLY A 32 33.70 -7.38 8.33
CA GLY A 32 32.74 -8.45 8.52
C GLY A 32 33.32 -9.66 9.26
N PHE A 33 34.56 -10.02 8.96
CA PHE A 33 35.29 -11.09 9.63
C PHE A 33 35.65 -10.72 11.08
N LEU A 34 36.17 -9.52 11.33
CA LEU A 34 36.47 -9.01 12.67
C LEU A 34 35.19 -8.89 13.54
N ILE A 35 34.07 -8.45 12.97
CA ILE A 35 32.76 -8.41 13.63
C ILE A 35 32.31 -9.81 14.01
N SER A 36 32.43 -10.79 13.10
CA SER A 36 32.10 -12.20 13.37
C SER A 36 33.04 -12.80 14.47
N LEU A 37 34.32 -12.49 14.43
CA LEU A 37 35.31 -12.94 15.41
C LEU A 37 35.08 -12.32 16.79
N ALA A 38 34.79 -11.03 16.86
CA ALA A 38 34.41 -10.34 18.09
C ALA A 38 33.10 -10.88 18.67
N HIS A 39 32.17 -11.27 17.83
CA HIS A 39 30.91 -11.90 18.28
C HIS A 39 31.16 -13.28 18.91
N LEU A 40 32.07 -14.07 18.35
CA LEU A 40 32.47 -15.37 18.88
C LEU A 40 33.26 -15.27 20.18
N THR A 41 34.10 -14.22 20.34
CA THR A 41 34.97 -14.07 21.50
C THR A 41 34.34 -13.38 22.71
N ILE A 42 33.33 -12.48 22.49
CA ILE A 42 32.71 -11.67 23.55
C ILE A 42 31.54 -12.40 24.22
N GLY A 43 31.37 -13.68 24.09
CA GLY A 43 30.45 -14.54 24.82
C GLY A 43 29.09 -13.93 25.30
N ASN A 44 28.16 -14.77 25.77
CA ASN A 44 26.78 -14.39 26.19
C ASN A 44 26.69 -13.45 27.43
N LYS A 45 27.79 -12.97 28.01
CA LYS A 45 27.77 -12.16 29.25
C LYS A 45 27.49 -10.68 29.05
N ILE A 46 27.61 -10.14 27.83
CA ILE A 46 27.32 -8.73 27.55
C ILE A 46 25.91 -8.62 26.93
N LYS A 47 25.03 -7.84 27.58
CA LYS A 47 23.66 -7.56 27.04
C LYS A 47 23.77 -7.08 25.60
N ASN A 48 22.89 -7.58 24.72
CA ASN A 48 22.94 -7.33 23.28
C ASN A 48 22.94 -5.84 22.90
N PHE A 49 22.38 -4.99 23.76
CA PHE A 49 22.43 -3.53 23.60
C PHE A 49 23.87 -2.99 23.59
N TYR A 50 24.72 -3.45 24.51
CA TYR A 50 26.14 -3.04 24.55
C TYR A 50 26.92 -3.59 23.36
N LYS A 51 26.58 -4.80 22.89
CA LYS A 51 27.21 -5.36 21.68
C LYS A 51 26.90 -4.50 20.46
N SER A 52 25.66 -4.06 20.28
CA SER A 52 25.28 -3.20 19.15
C SER A 52 25.95 -1.83 19.22
N ILE A 53 26.10 -1.25 20.43
CA ILE A 53 26.83 0.01 20.62
C ILE A 53 28.31 -0.16 20.30
N ILE A 54 28.95 -1.22 20.77
CA ILE A 54 30.36 -1.50 20.49
C ILE A 54 30.60 -1.70 19.00
N PHE A 55 29.73 -2.48 18.31
CA PHE A 55 29.82 -2.68 16.86
C PHE A 55 29.61 -1.41 16.07
N SER A 56 28.63 -0.57 16.47
CA SER A 56 28.40 0.70 15.79
C SER A 56 29.51 1.71 16.05
N LEU A 57 30.11 1.73 17.25
CA LEU A 57 31.25 2.56 17.56
C LEU A 57 32.50 2.12 16.75
N ILE A 58 32.77 0.84 16.65
CA ILE A 58 33.87 0.31 15.82
C ILE A 58 33.61 0.70 14.35
N PHE A 59 32.38 0.56 13.87
CA PHE A 59 32.03 0.93 12.50
C PHE A 59 32.16 2.44 12.25
N VAL A 60 31.69 3.28 13.17
CA VAL A 60 31.79 4.77 13.09
C VAL A 60 33.27 5.20 13.14
N ILE A 61 34.10 4.56 13.98
CA ILE A 61 35.54 4.86 14.07
C ILE A 61 36.24 4.43 12.77
N CYS A 62 35.92 3.25 12.23
CA CYS A 62 36.51 2.79 10.98
C CYS A 62 36.00 3.64 9.78
N ASP A 63 34.74 4.06 9.77
CA ASP A 63 34.14 4.89 8.75
C ASP A 63 34.71 6.33 8.80
N GLY A 64 34.84 6.90 10.01
CA GLY A 64 35.44 8.23 10.20
C GLY A 64 36.91 8.30 9.80
N TYR A 65 37.65 7.18 9.87
CA TYR A 65 39.04 7.10 9.47
C TYR A 65 39.25 6.83 7.96
N LEU A 66 38.27 6.11 7.33
CA LEU A 66 38.35 5.67 5.93
C LEU A 66 37.61 6.56 4.96
N ILE A 67 36.65 7.35 5.44
CA ILE A 67 35.76 8.14 4.58
C ILE A 67 35.58 9.53 5.20
N GLN A 68 36.36 10.48 4.72
CA GLN A 68 36.32 11.86 5.19
C GLN A 68 34.91 12.46 5.13
N LYS A 69 34.32 12.78 6.30
CA LYS A 69 33.12 13.61 6.48
C LYS A 69 31.82 13.04 5.94
N LEU A 70 31.41 11.83 6.35
CA LEU A 70 30.05 11.38 6.10
C LEU A 70 29.02 12.08 7.02
N PRO A 71 27.85 12.44 6.50
CA PRO A 71 26.82 13.11 7.29
C PRO A 71 26.26 12.22 8.40
N LEU A 72 25.75 12.84 9.46
CA LEU A 72 25.25 12.16 10.67
C LEU A 72 24.15 11.12 10.38
N TRP A 73 23.31 11.37 9.37
CA TRP A 73 22.23 10.45 8.96
C TRP A 73 22.75 9.12 8.39
N TYR A 74 23.94 9.13 7.75
CA TYR A 74 24.59 7.93 7.27
C TYR A 74 24.98 7.02 8.43
N ASN A 75 25.66 7.57 9.43
CA ASN A 75 26.10 6.84 10.62
C ASN A 75 24.90 6.30 11.43
N LEU A 76 23.82 7.07 11.54
CA LEU A 76 22.54 6.65 12.13
C LEU A 76 21.92 5.47 11.38
N GLY A 77 21.90 5.51 10.05
CA GLY A 77 21.38 4.42 9.24
C GLY A 77 22.15 3.13 9.42
N VAL A 78 23.47 3.20 9.41
CA VAL A 78 24.35 2.04 9.70
C VAL A 78 24.13 1.50 11.12
N PHE A 79 23.99 2.39 12.11
CA PHE A 79 23.69 1.99 13.49
C PHE A 79 22.36 1.23 13.58
N LEU A 80 21.31 1.71 12.95
CA LEU A 80 20.00 1.05 12.95
C LEU A 80 20.05 -0.33 12.29
N ILE A 81 20.76 -0.46 11.17
CA ILE A 81 20.94 -1.73 10.47
C ILE A 81 21.67 -2.75 11.35
N LEU A 82 22.76 -2.33 12.00
CA LEU A 82 23.54 -3.18 12.89
C LEU A 82 22.75 -3.55 14.15
N TYR A 83 22.04 -2.60 14.76
CA TYR A 83 21.18 -2.84 15.92
C TYR A 83 20.10 -3.87 15.61
N PHE A 84 19.42 -3.73 14.48
CA PHE A 84 18.39 -4.67 14.05
C PHE A 84 18.96 -6.07 13.80
N PHE A 85 20.13 -6.15 13.13
CA PHE A 85 20.82 -7.40 12.86
C PHE A 85 21.23 -8.13 14.14
N VAL A 86 21.81 -7.41 15.09
CA VAL A 86 22.22 -7.98 16.39
C VAL A 86 21.02 -8.41 17.22
N ASN A 87 19.91 -7.66 17.15
CA ASN A 87 18.69 -8.00 17.88
C ASN A 87 18.01 -9.27 17.33
N GLN A 88 18.08 -9.50 16.02
CA GLN A 88 17.58 -10.74 15.40
C GLN A 88 18.40 -11.98 15.76
N ILE A 89 19.70 -11.83 16.02
CA ILE A 89 20.57 -12.94 16.45
C ILE A 89 20.37 -13.27 17.94
N LYS A 90 19.70 -12.40 18.71
CA LYS A 90 19.50 -12.52 20.16
C LYS A 90 18.78 -13.79 20.59
N GLU A 91 17.85 -14.28 19.79
CA GLU A 91 17.00 -15.41 20.11
C GLU A 91 17.68 -16.77 19.89
N TYR A 92 18.88 -16.77 19.29
CA TYR A 92 19.61 -18.00 19.01
C TYR A 92 20.56 -18.39 20.12
N ASN A 93 20.30 -19.54 20.74
CA ASN A 93 21.22 -20.18 21.68
C ASN A 93 22.30 -20.92 20.88
N PHE A 94 23.50 -20.32 20.76
CA PHE A 94 24.62 -20.87 19.97
C PHE A 94 25.19 -22.19 20.54
N ASP A 95 24.79 -22.59 21.75
CA ASP A 95 25.25 -23.85 22.37
C ASP A 95 24.67 -25.08 21.68
N ASN A 96 23.59 -24.94 20.91
CA ASN A 96 22.92 -26.04 20.17
C ASN A 96 23.24 -26.08 18.67
N LEU A 97 24.29 -25.44 18.21
CA LEU A 97 24.69 -25.39 16.79
C LEU A 97 25.10 -26.76 16.18
N LYS A 98 25.08 -27.83 16.95
CA LYS A 98 25.38 -29.20 16.46
C LYS A 98 24.21 -29.88 15.77
N GLU A 99 23.02 -29.32 15.80
CA GLU A 99 21.87 -29.88 15.10
C GLU A 99 21.69 -29.23 13.73
N GLU A 100 21.58 -30.06 12.70
CA GLU A 100 21.33 -29.69 11.30
C GLU A 100 20.11 -28.75 11.13
N HIS A 101 19.16 -28.86 12.05
CA HIS A 101 17.94 -28.04 12.14
C HIS A 101 18.23 -26.56 12.50
N SER A 102 19.24 -26.28 13.30
CA SER A 102 19.56 -24.90 13.72
C SER A 102 20.12 -24.07 12.58
N THR A 103 20.94 -24.68 11.72
CA THR A 103 21.54 -24.01 10.55
C THR A 103 20.47 -23.63 9.50
N GLN A 104 19.50 -24.54 9.26
CA GLN A 104 18.39 -24.28 8.37
C GLN A 104 17.49 -23.17 8.89
N LEU A 105 17.24 -23.11 10.18
CA LEU A 105 16.43 -22.07 10.82
C LEU A 105 17.10 -20.69 10.73
N ILE A 106 18.41 -20.62 10.95
CA ILE A 106 19.20 -19.39 10.81
C ILE A 106 19.16 -18.89 9.36
N LEU A 107 19.33 -19.79 8.38
CA LEU A 107 19.29 -19.45 6.97
C LEU A 107 17.87 -18.96 6.57
N PHE A 108 16.83 -19.64 7.04
CA PHE A 108 15.44 -19.25 6.76
C PHE A 108 15.11 -17.86 7.30
N ASN A 109 15.47 -17.58 8.55
CA ASN A 109 15.24 -16.25 9.15
C ASN A 109 16.06 -15.16 8.46
N PHE A 110 17.29 -15.49 8.06
CA PHE A 110 18.12 -14.57 7.27
C PHE A 110 17.47 -14.23 5.92
N LEU A 111 16.99 -15.25 5.18
CA LEU A 111 16.32 -15.05 3.89
C LEU A 111 15.00 -14.28 4.07
N THR A 112 14.26 -14.56 5.13
CA THR A 112 13.02 -13.84 5.46
C THR A 112 13.31 -12.36 5.74
N LEU A 113 14.28 -12.07 6.57
CA LEU A 113 14.68 -10.69 6.88
C LEU A 113 15.18 -9.96 5.62
N PHE A 114 16.03 -10.62 4.84
CA PHE A 114 16.49 -10.06 3.57
C PHE A 114 15.32 -9.77 2.62
N GLY A 115 14.39 -10.71 2.51
CA GLY A 115 13.19 -10.54 1.69
C GLY A 115 12.37 -9.34 2.16
N ILE A 116 12.08 -9.24 3.46
CA ILE A 116 11.31 -8.13 4.02
C ILE A 116 12.00 -6.78 3.73
N LEU A 117 13.29 -6.66 3.99
CA LEU A 117 14.03 -5.40 3.77
C LEU A 117 14.13 -5.06 2.28
N PHE A 118 14.41 -6.05 1.43
CA PHE A 118 14.52 -5.85 -0.01
C PHE A 118 13.19 -5.40 -0.60
N PHE A 119 12.10 -6.14 -0.34
CA PHE A 119 10.79 -5.78 -0.87
C PHE A 119 10.27 -4.47 -0.27
N SER A 120 10.51 -4.20 1.01
CA SER A 120 10.17 -2.92 1.62
C SER A 120 10.88 -1.76 0.93
N PHE A 121 12.17 -1.91 0.64
CA PHE A 121 12.93 -0.89 -0.09
C PHE A 121 12.37 -0.70 -1.51
N VAL A 122 12.18 -1.78 -2.26
CA VAL A 122 11.65 -1.73 -3.64
C VAL A 122 10.28 -1.04 -3.69
N ILE A 123 9.41 -1.33 -2.71
CA ILE A 123 8.07 -0.74 -2.63
C ILE A 123 8.11 0.72 -2.17
N LEU A 124 8.86 1.03 -1.10
CA LEU A 124 8.87 2.37 -0.49
C LEU A 124 9.68 3.40 -1.29
N PHE A 125 10.68 2.96 -2.06
CA PHE A 125 11.55 3.86 -2.79
C PHE A 125 10.82 4.76 -3.80
N PRO A 126 9.89 4.27 -4.65
CA PRO A 126 9.11 5.14 -5.52
C PRO A 126 8.28 6.19 -4.76
N PHE A 127 7.67 5.80 -3.63
CA PHE A 127 6.92 6.74 -2.79
C PHE A 127 7.84 7.79 -2.15
N TYR A 128 9.02 7.39 -1.70
CA TYR A 128 10.03 8.32 -1.21
C TYR A 128 10.43 9.33 -2.29
N MET A 129 10.70 8.85 -3.52
CA MET A 129 11.04 9.72 -4.65
C MET A 129 9.93 10.70 -5.01
N MET A 130 8.69 10.22 -5.01
CA MET A 130 7.50 11.04 -5.23
C MET A 130 7.40 12.16 -4.17
N LEU A 131 7.59 11.80 -2.90
CA LEU A 131 7.55 12.76 -1.79
C LEU A 131 8.68 13.78 -1.90
N VAL A 132 9.94 13.34 -2.08
CA VAL A 132 11.11 14.22 -2.20
C VAL A 132 10.96 15.17 -3.37
N THR A 133 10.53 14.66 -4.53
CA THR A 133 10.36 15.47 -5.74
C THR A 133 9.27 16.53 -5.57
N SER A 134 8.21 16.23 -4.81
CA SER A 134 7.13 17.20 -4.56
C SER A 134 7.57 18.44 -3.79
N PHE A 135 8.66 18.35 -3.02
CA PHE A 135 9.25 19.45 -2.25
C PHE A 135 10.34 20.22 -3.01
N LYS A 136 10.67 19.84 -4.24
CA LYS A 136 11.71 20.48 -5.03
C LYS A 136 11.16 21.60 -5.90
N THR A 137 12.06 22.50 -6.30
CA THR A 137 11.78 23.49 -7.34
C THR A 137 12.07 22.90 -8.72
N GLN A 138 11.45 23.47 -9.76
CA GLN A 138 11.70 23.05 -11.15
C GLN A 138 13.18 23.16 -11.52
N ILE A 139 13.85 24.24 -11.08
CA ILE A 139 15.27 24.47 -11.34
C ILE A 139 16.12 23.37 -10.72
N ALA A 140 15.85 23.01 -9.45
CA ALA A 140 16.58 21.95 -8.76
C ALA A 140 16.44 20.59 -9.49
N LEU A 141 15.26 20.27 -10.01
CA LEU A 141 15.02 19.04 -10.78
C LEU A 141 15.71 19.04 -12.15
N LEU A 142 15.90 20.21 -12.78
CA LEU A 142 16.61 20.32 -14.05
C LEU A 142 18.13 20.23 -13.87
N VAL A 143 18.64 20.82 -12.77
CA VAL A 143 20.09 20.80 -12.47
C VAL A 143 20.56 19.44 -11.98
N ASN A 144 19.82 18.81 -11.07
CA ASN A 144 20.13 17.49 -10.56
C ASN A 144 18.88 16.62 -10.37
N PRO A 145 18.45 15.89 -11.41
CA PRO A 145 17.25 15.04 -11.35
C PRO A 145 17.34 13.90 -10.34
N LEU A 146 18.54 13.44 -10.01
CA LEU A 146 18.82 12.30 -9.13
C LEU A 146 19.21 12.74 -7.70
N ASP A 147 18.97 13.98 -7.34
CA ASP A 147 19.15 14.39 -5.95
C ASP A 147 18.01 13.85 -5.08
N PHE A 148 18.35 13.00 -4.11
CA PHE A 148 17.41 12.37 -3.16
C PHE A 148 17.23 13.17 -1.88
N SER A 149 17.81 14.35 -1.76
CA SER A 149 17.73 15.18 -0.57
C SER A 149 16.54 16.15 -0.60
N ILE A 150 16.06 16.51 0.58
CA ILE A 150 15.12 17.63 0.77
C ILE A 150 15.90 18.76 1.43
N ASN A 151 15.92 19.94 0.81
CA ASN A 151 16.54 21.09 1.44
C ASN A 151 15.61 21.66 2.53
N LEU A 152 15.82 21.23 3.77
CA LEU A 152 15.05 21.69 4.93
C LEU A 152 15.46 23.09 5.42
N GLY A 153 16.54 23.68 4.85
CA GLY A 153 17.01 25.03 5.19
C GLY A 153 16.27 26.16 4.48
N GLN A 154 15.33 25.84 3.57
CA GLN A 154 14.49 26.83 2.91
C GLN A 154 13.23 27.16 3.73
N ASP A 155 12.61 28.32 3.43
CA ASP A 155 11.36 28.70 4.07
C ASP A 155 10.26 27.66 3.88
N LEU A 156 9.43 27.44 4.91
CA LEU A 156 8.30 26.50 4.85
C LEU A 156 7.34 26.82 3.69
N LYS A 157 7.17 28.10 3.35
CA LYS A 157 6.33 28.52 2.22
C LYS A 157 6.86 28.02 0.89
N ASP A 158 8.17 28.03 0.71
CA ASP A 158 8.82 27.54 -0.51
C ASP A 158 8.84 26.01 -0.55
N LEU A 159 9.03 25.38 0.58
CA LEU A 159 8.98 23.92 0.71
C LEU A 159 7.61 23.35 0.28
N PHE A 160 6.52 23.96 0.74
CA PHE A 160 5.15 23.54 0.40
C PHE A 160 4.56 24.23 -0.82
N LYS A 161 5.35 24.98 -1.58
CA LYS A 161 4.90 25.75 -2.75
C LYS A 161 4.15 24.89 -3.77
N SER A 162 4.64 23.68 -4.07
CA SER A 162 3.99 22.78 -5.02
C SER A 162 2.55 22.44 -4.61
N TYR A 163 2.33 22.18 -3.33
CA TYR A 163 1.00 21.89 -2.78
C TYR A 163 0.08 23.12 -2.86
N PHE A 164 0.57 24.31 -2.51
CA PHE A 164 -0.24 25.53 -2.66
C PHE A 164 -0.65 25.79 -4.11
N VAL A 165 0.27 25.59 -5.05
CA VAL A 165 0.02 25.81 -6.48
C VAL A 165 -1.03 24.84 -7.01
N ILE A 166 -0.95 23.55 -6.68
CA ILE A 166 -1.94 22.58 -7.19
C ILE A 166 -3.34 22.82 -6.64
N PHE A 167 -3.47 23.28 -5.39
CA PHE A 167 -4.78 23.64 -4.85
C PHE A 167 -5.32 24.93 -5.47
N LYS A 168 -4.49 25.96 -5.63
CA LYS A 168 -4.90 27.28 -6.10
C LYS A 168 -5.08 27.32 -7.62
N SER A 169 -4.09 26.87 -8.38
CA SER A 169 -4.05 27.01 -9.85
C SER A 169 -4.70 25.82 -10.58
N TYR A 170 -4.49 24.59 -10.06
CA TYR A 170 -5.00 23.38 -10.69
C TYR A 170 -6.29 22.84 -10.05
N LYS A 171 -6.88 23.56 -9.08
CA LYS A 171 -8.19 23.26 -8.46
C LYS A 171 -8.29 21.84 -7.85
N PHE A 172 -7.20 21.29 -7.32
CA PHE A 172 -7.15 19.93 -6.78
C PHE A 172 -8.21 19.63 -5.73
N GLY A 173 -8.62 20.61 -4.93
CA GLY A 173 -9.70 20.47 -3.97
C GLY A 173 -11.02 20.00 -4.60
N LYS A 174 -11.31 20.41 -5.84
CA LYS A 174 -12.48 19.96 -6.57
C LYS A 174 -12.37 18.49 -7.01
N TYR A 175 -11.21 18.09 -7.49
CA TYR A 175 -10.96 16.69 -7.88
C TYR A 175 -11.02 15.73 -6.69
N ILE A 176 -10.49 16.16 -5.52
CA ILE A 176 -10.64 15.41 -4.26
C ILE A 176 -12.13 15.21 -3.94
N LEU A 177 -12.91 16.28 -3.99
CA LEU A 177 -14.34 16.23 -3.70
C LEU A 177 -15.06 15.30 -4.67
N THR A 178 -14.81 15.43 -5.97
CA THR A 178 -15.42 14.55 -7.01
C THR A 178 -15.06 13.09 -6.75
N SER A 179 -13.77 12.78 -6.53
CA SER A 179 -13.33 11.40 -6.24
C SER A 179 -13.96 10.86 -4.95
N THR A 180 -14.08 11.69 -3.91
CA THR A 180 -14.71 11.29 -2.66
C THR A 180 -16.20 10.98 -2.87
N ILE A 181 -16.92 11.84 -3.57
CA ILE A 181 -18.36 11.62 -3.86
C ILE A 181 -18.56 10.35 -4.69
N VAL A 182 -17.75 10.16 -5.75
CA VAL A 182 -17.85 8.97 -6.60
C VAL A 182 -17.49 7.71 -5.82
N SER A 183 -16.42 7.70 -5.07
CA SER A 183 -15.96 6.50 -4.35
C SER A 183 -16.91 6.12 -3.21
N LEU A 184 -17.32 7.08 -2.38
CA LEU A 184 -18.28 6.82 -1.31
C LEU A 184 -19.66 6.47 -1.86
N GLY A 185 -20.12 7.16 -2.91
CA GLY A 185 -21.36 6.84 -3.59
C GLY A 185 -21.36 5.42 -4.15
N THR A 186 -20.27 5.01 -4.79
CA THR A 186 -20.10 3.63 -5.28
C THR A 186 -20.17 2.63 -4.13
N VAL A 187 -19.50 2.88 -3.01
CA VAL A 187 -19.54 2.00 -1.82
C VAL A 187 -20.98 1.84 -1.34
N ILE A 188 -21.69 2.94 -1.14
CA ILE A 188 -23.07 2.91 -0.63
C ILE A 188 -23.98 2.13 -1.58
N ILE A 189 -23.94 2.44 -2.87
CA ILE A 189 -24.80 1.79 -3.86
C ILE A 189 -24.44 0.31 -4.00
N THR A 190 -23.16 -0.01 -4.09
CA THR A 190 -22.71 -1.40 -4.20
C THR A 190 -23.15 -2.22 -2.98
N LEU A 191 -22.96 -1.74 -1.75
CA LEU A 191 -23.38 -2.47 -0.55
C LEU A 191 -24.89 -2.60 -0.45
N LEU A 192 -25.65 -1.57 -0.85
CA LEU A 192 -27.12 -1.60 -0.87
C LEU A 192 -27.66 -2.77 -1.71
N PHE A 193 -27.02 -3.05 -2.86
CA PHE A 193 -27.40 -4.17 -3.72
C PHE A 193 -26.68 -5.48 -3.36
N ALA A 194 -25.43 -5.41 -2.95
CA ALA A 194 -24.63 -6.60 -2.68
C ALA A 194 -25.10 -7.36 -1.43
N ILE A 195 -25.50 -6.67 -0.36
CA ILE A 195 -25.94 -7.31 0.89
C ILE A 195 -27.16 -8.21 0.66
N PRO A 196 -28.30 -7.71 0.12
CA PRO A 196 -29.46 -8.57 -0.11
C PRO A 196 -29.20 -9.64 -1.15
N ALA A 197 -28.43 -9.35 -2.21
CA ALA A 197 -28.09 -10.33 -3.25
C ALA A 197 -27.21 -11.46 -2.68
N ALA A 198 -26.17 -11.13 -1.93
CA ALA A 198 -25.28 -12.09 -1.28
C ALA A 198 -26.05 -12.95 -0.26
N TYR A 199 -26.96 -12.34 0.52
CA TYR A 199 -27.81 -13.07 1.44
C TYR A 199 -28.73 -14.07 0.69
N ALA A 200 -29.41 -13.64 -0.36
CA ALA A 200 -30.26 -14.51 -1.15
C ALA A 200 -29.49 -15.71 -1.71
N ILE A 201 -28.30 -15.46 -2.29
CA ILE A 201 -27.45 -16.52 -2.84
C ILE A 201 -26.88 -17.41 -1.73
N ALA A 202 -26.56 -16.88 -0.55
CA ALA A 202 -26.01 -17.69 0.55
C ALA A 202 -27.07 -18.59 1.20
N ARG A 203 -28.28 -18.07 1.45
CA ARG A 203 -29.28 -18.64 2.34
C ARG A 203 -30.52 -19.19 1.67
N LEU A 204 -31.03 -18.51 0.64
CA LEU A 204 -32.28 -18.93 0.01
C LEU A 204 -32.06 -20.08 -1.00
N ASN A 205 -33.07 -20.90 -1.17
CA ASN A 205 -33.11 -21.92 -2.20
C ASN A 205 -34.10 -21.48 -3.27
N PHE A 206 -33.58 -21.19 -4.47
CA PHE A 206 -34.38 -20.79 -5.63
C PHE A 206 -33.82 -21.41 -6.91
N PHE A 207 -34.68 -21.52 -7.91
CA PHE A 207 -34.29 -22.01 -9.23
C PHE A 207 -33.22 -21.10 -9.85
N GLY A 208 -32.15 -21.67 -10.40
CA GLY A 208 -31.09 -20.90 -11.05
C GLY A 208 -30.03 -20.34 -10.11
N LYS A 209 -30.08 -20.60 -8.79
CA LYS A 209 -29.09 -20.11 -7.79
C LYS A 209 -27.65 -20.41 -8.21
N THR A 210 -27.34 -21.64 -8.61
CA THR A 210 -25.99 -22.05 -9.01
C THR A 210 -25.55 -21.30 -10.28
N PHE A 211 -26.44 -21.23 -11.27
CA PHE A 211 -26.19 -20.48 -12.50
C PHE A 211 -25.87 -19.01 -12.21
N LEU A 212 -26.69 -18.34 -11.38
CA LEU A 212 -26.48 -16.95 -11.00
C LEU A 212 -25.13 -16.75 -10.27
N SER A 213 -24.82 -17.60 -9.29
CA SER A 213 -23.56 -17.53 -8.54
C SER A 213 -22.35 -17.72 -9.44
N THR A 214 -22.40 -18.67 -10.38
CA THR A 214 -21.33 -18.91 -11.36
C THR A 214 -21.22 -17.74 -12.36
N SER A 215 -22.35 -17.19 -12.83
CA SER A 215 -22.35 -16.04 -13.74
C SER A 215 -21.70 -14.81 -13.13
N ILE A 216 -21.93 -14.54 -11.84
CA ILE A 216 -21.30 -13.44 -11.12
C ILE A 216 -19.76 -13.59 -11.13
N LEU A 217 -19.23 -14.79 -10.92
CA LEU A 217 -17.79 -15.05 -10.98
C LEU A 217 -17.24 -14.87 -12.40
N ILE A 218 -17.95 -15.35 -13.42
CA ILE A 218 -17.53 -15.21 -14.81
C ILE A 218 -17.50 -13.72 -15.22
N ILE A 219 -18.49 -12.94 -14.84
CA ILE A 219 -18.55 -11.51 -15.12
C ILE A 219 -17.35 -10.78 -14.47
N TYR A 220 -17.02 -11.14 -13.24
CA TYR A 220 -15.86 -10.57 -12.54
C TYR A 220 -14.52 -10.86 -13.24
N MET A 221 -14.39 -12.04 -13.87
CA MET A 221 -13.17 -12.40 -14.60
C MET A 221 -13.06 -11.68 -15.95
N PHE A 222 -14.11 -11.01 -16.41
CA PHE A 222 -14.10 -10.35 -17.70
C PHE A 222 -13.22 -9.08 -17.66
N PRO A 223 -12.26 -8.90 -18.57
CA PRO A 223 -11.40 -7.73 -18.56
C PRO A 223 -12.19 -6.43 -18.76
N ALA A 224 -12.09 -5.51 -17.80
CA ALA A 224 -12.81 -4.22 -17.84
C ALA A 224 -12.54 -3.43 -19.13
N ILE A 225 -11.31 -3.52 -19.68
CA ILE A 225 -10.92 -2.82 -20.91
C ILE A 225 -11.78 -3.21 -22.12
N VAL A 226 -12.25 -4.45 -22.19
CA VAL A 226 -13.13 -4.93 -23.28
C VAL A 226 -14.49 -4.31 -23.21
N LEU A 227 -14.97 -4.00 -21.98
CA LEU A 227 -16.27 -3.41 -21.75
C LEU A 227 -16.32 -1.88 -22.00
N VAL A 228 -15.16 -1.22 -22.03
CA VAL A 228 -15.10 0.25 -22.13
C VAL A 228 -15.78 0.78 -23.36
N ILE A 229 -15.48 0.24 -24.55
CA ILE A 229 -16.03 0.73 -25.83
C ILE A 229 -17.56 0.50 -25.91
N PRO A 230 -18.09 -0.71 -25.66
CA PRO A 230 -19.53 -0.92 -25.63
C PRO A 230 -20.28 -0.03 -24.63
N LEU A 231 -19.74 0.08 -23.40
CA LEU A 231 -20.35 0.93 -22.37
C LEU A 231 -20.29 2.40 -22.75
N TYR A 232 -19.18 2.88 -23.32
CA TYR A 232 -19.06 4.24 -23.83
C TYR A 232 -20.17 4.56 -24.84
N THR A 233 -20.43 3.66 -25.78
CA THR A 233 -21.47 3.84 -26.80
C THR A 233 -22.87 3.92 -26.15
N ILE A 234 -23.20 2.98 -25.25
CA ILE A 234 -24.47 2.93 -24.55
C ILE A 234 -24.68 4.19 -23.70
N PHE A 235 -23.70 4.57 -22.90
CA PHE A 235 -23.80 5.75 -22.03
C PHE A 235 -23.86 7.06 -22.81
N SER A 236 -23.18 7.11 -23.97
CA SER A 236 -23.29 8.24 -24.89
C SER A 236 -24.73 8.40 -25.40
N GLN A 237 -25.36 7.30 -25.82
CA GLN A 237 -26.75 7.31 -26.30
C GLN A 237 -27.77 7.65 -25.20
N LEU A 238 -27.48 7.24 -23.96
CA LEU A 238 -28.32 7.53 -22.80
C LEU A 238 -28.09 8.93 -22.21
N GLY A 239 -27.15 9.72 -22.74
CA GLY A 239 -26.80 11.03 -22.20
C GLY A 239 -26.11 11.00 -20.84
N LEU A 240 -25.53 9.84 -20.45
CA LEU A 240 -24.86 9.61 -19.16
C LEU A 240 -23.36 9.87 -19.22
N ARG A 241 -22.82 10.28 -20.39
CA ARG A 241 -21.44 10.74 -20.48
C ARG A 241 -21.28 12.07 -19.76
N ASN A 242 -20.04 12.30 -19.33
CA ASN A 242 -19.60 13.52 -18.65
C ASN A 242 -20.43 13.85 -17.39
N SER A 243 -20.92 12.81 -16.73
CA SER A 243 -21.74 12.90 -15.52
C SER A 243 -21.21 12.02 -14.39
N ILE A 244 -21.40 12.45 -13.15
CA ILE A 244 -21.07 11.67 -11.95
C ILE A 244 -21.96 10.43 -11.85
N GLU A 245 -23.24 10.57 -12.24
CA GLU A 245 -24.22 9.49 -12.26
C GLU A 245 -23.77 8.33 -13.16
N GLY A 246 -23.24 8.64 -14.33
CA GLY A 246 -22.67 7.67 -15.25
C GLY A 246 -21.51 6.90 -14.61
N LEU A 247 -20.61 7.60 -13.94
CA LEU A 247 -19.51 6.94 -13.20
C LEU A 247 -20.02 6.05 -12.07
N LEU A 248 -20.98 6.53 -11.29
CA LEU A 248 -21.56 5.75 -10.18
C LEU A 248 -22.19 4.44 -10.69
N ILE A 249 -22.90 4.48 -11.81
CA ILE A 249 -23.51 3.29 -12.41
C ILE A 249 -22.43 2.30 -12.86
N VAL A 250 -21.42 2.76 -13.61
CA VAL A 250 -20.41 1.85 -14.16
C VAL A 250 -19.49 1.30 -13.05
N TYR A 251 -19.13 2.11 -12.07
CA TYR A 251 -18.31 1.65 -10.95
C TYR A 251 -19.05 0.66 -10.07
N THR A 252 -20.34 0.89 -9.82
CA THR A 252 -21.20 -0.07 -9.12
C THR A 252 -21.28 -1.38 -9.90
N ALA A 253 -21.53 -1.32 -11.22
CA ALA A 253 -21.62 -2.51 -12.05
C ALA A 253 -20.34 -3.36 -12.04
N THR A 254 -19.16 -2.73 -12.00
CA THR A 254 -17.87 -3.42 -11.97
C THR A 254 -17.49 -3.95 -10.58
N THR A 255 -17.92 -3.32 -9.50
CA THR A 255 -17.59 -3.72 -8.13
C THR A 255 -18.60 -4.68 -7.50
N LEU A 256 -19.85 -4.66 -7.96
CA LEU A 256 -20.94 -5.48 -7.43
C LEU A 256 -20.65 -7.00 -7.43
N PRO A 257 -20.12 -7.60 -8.50
CA PRO A 257 -19.84 -9.03 -8.54
C PRO A 257 -18.89 -9.50 -7.40
N VAL A 258 -17.80 -8.78 -7.18
CA VAL A 258 -16.84 -9.09 -6.11
C VAL A 258 -17.44 -8.88 -4.74
N ALA A 259 -18.18 -7.77 -4.55
CA ALA A 259 -18.85 -7.49 -3.28
C ALA A 259 -19.82 -8.62 -2.90
N ILE A 260 -20.64 -9.09 -3.87
CA ILE A 260 -21.54 -10.23 -3.66
C ILE A 260 -20.75 -11.51 -3.33
N TYR A 261 -19.70 -11.80 -4.07
CA TYR A 261 -18.89 -13.00 -3.86
C TYR A 261 -18.27 -13.03 -2.45
N MET A 262 -17.66 -11.92 -2.02
CA MET A 262 -17.05 -11.82 -0.68
C MET A 262 -18.10 -11.95 0.43
N LEU A 263 -19.20 -11.20 0.33
CA LEU A 263 -20.27 -11.24 1.34
C LEU A 263 -20.97 -12.60 1.38
N GLN A 264 -21.21 -13.22 0.23
CA GLN A 264 -21.80 -14.58 0.16
C GLN A 264 -20.96 -15.60 0.93
N GLY A 265 -19.63 -15.54 0.79
CA GLY A 265 -18.71 -16.42 1.51
C GLY A 265 -18.86 -16.25 3.02
N TYR A 266 -18.86 -15.03 3.49
CA TYR A 266 -19.01 -14.71 4.91
C TYR A 266 -20.41 -15.10 5.45
N PHE A 267 -21.48 -14.75 4.75
CA PHE A 267 -22.84 -15.08 5.19
C PHE A 267 -23.06 -16.60 5.31
N LYS A 268 -22.42 -17.41 4.48
CA LYS A 268 -22.45 -18.89 4.61
C LYS A 268 -21.82 -19.39 5.89
N SER A 269 -20.86 -18.68 6.48
CA SER A 269 -20.19 -19.07 7.72
C SER A 269 -20.98 -18.76 8.99
N ILE A 270 -21.99 -17.89 8.92
CA ILE A 270 -22.86 -17.58 10.07
C ILE A 270 -23.73 -18.80 10.39
N PRO A 271 -23.85 -19.23 11.67
CA PRO A 271 -24.72 -20.33 12.08
C PRO A 271 -26.17 -20.10 11.66
N LYS A 272 -26.81 -21.14 11.09
CA LYS A 272 -28.22 -21.03 10.66
C LYS A 272 -29.20 -20.96 11.82
N GLU A 273 -28.82 -21.51 12.93
CA GLU A 273 -29.60 -21.54 14.18
C GLU A 273 -30.01 -20.13 14.65
N LEU A 274 -29.19 -19.13 14.37
CA LEU A 274 -29.51 -17.72 14.69
C LEU A 274 -30.66 -17.18 13.84
N GLU A 275 -30.72 -17.60 12.58
CA GLU A 275 -31.82 -17.21 11.68
C GLU A 275 -33.10 -17.99 12.01
N GLU A 276 -32.98 -19.28 12.35
CA GLU A 276 -34.09 -20.12 12.76
C GLU A 276 -34.73 -19.61 14.06
N ALA A 277 -33.93 -19.21 15.05
CA ALA A 277 -34.42 -18.58 16.26
C ALA A 277 -35.18 -17.27 15.97
N ALA A 278 -34.64 -16.46 15.07
CA ALA A 278 -35.30 -15.19 14.66
C ALA A 278 -36.62 -15.43 13.93
N ILE A 279 -36.75 -16.50 13.16
CA ILE A 279 -38.01 -16.88 12.51
C ILE A 279 -39.05 -17.29 13.56
N LEU A 280 -38.64 -18.02 14.59
CA LEU A 280 -39.50 -18.36 15.73
C LEU A 280 -39.99 -17.11 16.47
N ASP A 281 -39.13 -16.08 16.56
CA ASP A 281 -39.49 -14.76 17.11
C ASP A 281 -40.31 -13.90 16.12
N LYS A 282 -40.80 -14.49 15.02
CA LYS A 282 -41.65 -13.85 13.98
C LYS A 282 -40.96 -12.65 13.27
N LEU A 283 -39.61 -12.61 13.21
CA LEU A 283 -38.92 -11.61 12.42
C LEU A 283 -39.15 -11.85 10.91
N SER A 284 -39.37 -10.75 10.19
CA SER A 284 -39.42 -10.79 8.72
C SER A 284 -38.01 -10.97 8.14
N TRP A 285 -37.90 -11.38 6.89
CA TRP A 285 -36.62 -11.51 6.19
C TRP A 285 -35.77 -10.23 6.23
N PHE A 286 -36.41 -9.07 6.08
CA PHE A 286 -35.73 -7.78 6.23
C PHE A 286 -35.25 -7.57 7.68
N GLY A 287 -36.04 -8.01 8.67
CA GLY A 287 -35.66 -7.96 10.09
C GLY A 287 -34.45 -8.86 10.38
N ILE A 288 -34.39 -10.06 9.80
CA ILE A 288 -33.25 -10.98 9.93
C ILE A 288 -31.98 -10.35 9.34
N ILE A 289 -32.07 -9.81 8.14
CA ILE A 289 -30.92 -9.16 7.48
C ILE A 289 -30.43 -7.97 8.33
N SER A 290 -31.34 -7.07 8.73
CA SER A 290 -30.96 -5.81 9.37
C SER A 290 -30.55 -5.97 10.83
N LYS A 291 -31.18 -6.89 11.60
CA LYS A 291 -30.95 -7.04 13.04
C LYS A 291 -29.98 -8.15 13.41
N ILE A 292 -29.72 -9.10 12.50
CA ILE A 292 -28.85 -10.25 12.80
C ILE A 292 -27.69 -10.30 11.83
N ILE A 293 -27.95 -10.41 10.52
CA ILE A 293 -26.90 -10.63 9.54
C ILE A 293 -25.97 -9.43 9.42
N ILE A 294 -26.50 -8.21 9.23
CA ILE A 294 -25.68 -7.01 9.10
C ILE A 294 -24.80 -6.79 10.37
N PRO A 295 -25.34 -6.77 11.60
CA PRO A 295 -24.52 -6.56 12.79
C PRO A 295 -23.40 -7.61 12.98
N LEU A 296 -23.70 -8.89 12.74
CA LEU A 296 -22.70 -9.96 12.83
C LEU A 296 -21.65 -9.87 11.70
N SER A 297 -22.00 -9.25 10.58
CA SER A 297 -21.15 -9.15 9.39
C SER A 297 -20.43 -7.80 9.27
N ILE A 298 -20.49 -6.93 10.26
CA ILE A 298 -19.81 -5.61 10.20
C ILE A 298 -18.34 -5.74 9.78
N PRO A 299 -17.52 -6.69 10.28
CA PRO A 299 -16.14 -6.82 9.83
C PRO A 299 -16.01 -7.15 8.34
N ALA A 300 -16.84 -8.07 7.83
CA ALA A 300 -16.85 -8.43 6.41
C ALA A 300 -17.38 -7.29 5.53
N ILE A 301 -18.46 -6.63 5.94
CA ILE A 301 -19.03 -5.49 5.23
C ILE A 301 -18.01 -4.35 5.17
N SER A 302 -17.27 -4.08 6.26
CA SER A 302 -16.22 -3.08 6.30
C SER A 302 -15.06 -3.43 5.34
N SER A 303 -14.68 -4.70 5.27
CA SER A 303 -13.65 -5.17 4.32
C SER A 303 -14.09 -4.98 2.87
N VAL A 304 -15.35 -5.31 2.56
CA VAL A 304 -15.92 -5.11 1.21
C VAL A 304 -16.06 -3.63 0.90
N ALA A 305 -16.52 -2.81 1.84
CA ALA A 305 -16.59 -1.36 1.70
C ALA A 305 -15.24 -0.74 1.35
N LEU A 306 -14.19 -1.16 2.07
CA LEU A 306 -12.82 -0.72 1.81
C LEU A 306 -12.34 -1.15 0.43
N TYR A 307 -12.58 -2.41 0.05
CA TYR A 307 -12.22 -2.91 -1.27
C TYR A 307 -12.88 -2.11 -2.39
N VAL A 308 -14.20 -1.90 -2.30
CA VAL A 308 -14.97 -1.10 -3.28
C VAL A 308 -14.48 0.35 -3.33
N PHE A 309 -14.20 0.95 -2.17
CA PHE A 309 -13.63 2.29 -2.09
C PHE A 309 -12.29 2.37 -2.83
N MET A 310 -11.38 1.43 -2.57
CA MET A 310 -10.06 1.40 -3.20
C MET A 310 -10.15 1.26 -4.72
N ILE A 311 -11.03 0.40 -5.22
CA ILE A 311 -11.27 0.25 -6.66
C ILE A 311 -11.80 1.56 -7.26
N ALA A 312 -12.85 2.13 -6.68
CA ALA A 312 -13.46 3.35 -7.18
C ALA A 312 -12.54 4.58 -7.10
N TRP A 313 -11.74 4.70 -6.03
CA TRP A 313 -10.77 5.78 -5.85
C TRP A 313 -9.63 5.76 -6.87
N ASN A 314 -9.11 4.57 -7.18
CA ASN A 314 -8.01 4.39 -8.10
C ASN A 314 -8.46 4.18 -9.55
N GLU A 315 -9.79 4.11 -9.79
CA GLU A 315 -10.30 3.87 -11.12
C GLU A 315 -9.93 5.03 -12.05
N PHE A 316 -9.34 4.68 -13.17
CA PHE A 316 -8.82 5.62 -14.14
C PHE A 316 -9.46 5.44 -15.53
N LEU A 317 -9.68 4.18 -15.94
CA LEU A 317 -10.03 3.84 -17.31
C LEU A 317 -11.40 4.39 -17.73
N PHE A 318 -12.41 4.14 -16.91
CA PHE A 318 -13.76 4.66 -17.17
C PHE A 318 -13.81 6.17 -16.96
N SER A 319 -13.12 6.73 -15.96
CA SER A 319 -13.08 8.17 -15.77
C SER A 319 -12.41 8.89 -16.95
N LEU A 320 -11.36 8.27 -17.54
CA LEU A 320 -10.73 8.78 -18.77
C LEU A 320 -11.68 8.80 -19.95
N MET A 321 -12.49 7.75 -20.11
CA MET A 321 -13.38 7.60 -21.27
C MET A 321 -14.71 8.35 -21.11
N PHE A 322 -15.19 8.51 -19.89
CA PHE A 322 -16.51 9.09 -19.64
C PHE A 322 -16.47 10.59 -19.32
N LEU A 323 -15.36 11.13 -18.80
CA LEU A 323 -15.26 12.53 -18.38
C LEU A 323 -14.42 13.36 -19.35
N ASP A 324 -15.07 14.31 -20.02
CA ASP A 324 -14.40 15.25 -20.94
C ASP A 324 -14.18 16.62 -20.27
N ASN A 325 -15.06 17.02 -19.35
CA ASN A 325 -14.98 18.32 -18.70
C ASN A 325 -14.00 18.31 -17.52
N PRO A 326 -12.91 19.12 -17.54
CA PRO A 326 -11.98 19.20 -16.43
C PRO A 326 -12.62 19.50 -15.07
N ASN A 327 -13.76 20.19 -15.07
CA ASN A 327 -14.45 20.48 -13.83
C ASN A 327 -15.08 19.26 -13.14
N SER A 328 -15.23 18.14 -13.83
CA SER A 328 -15.84 16.90 -13.33
C SER A 328 -14.81 15.78 -13.12
N PHE A 329 -13.52 16.02 -13.37
CA PHE A 329 -12.50 14.98 -13.29
C PHE A 329 -12.39 14.40 -11.87
N THR A 330 -12.17 13.09 -11.82
CA THR A 330 -11.66 12.41 -10.65
C THR A 330 -10.17 12.72 -10.47
N LEU A 331 -9.62 12.44 -9.29
CA LEU A 331 -8.17 12.63 -9.02
C LEU A 331 -7.29 11.85 -9.99
N SER A 332 -7.59 10.58 -10.24
CA SER A 332 -6.82 9.74 -11.18
C SER A 332 -6.84 10.32 -12.59
N ARG A 333 -8.00 10.79 -13.07
CA ARG A 333 -8.12 11.45 -14.34
C ARG A 333 -7.38 12.79 -14.40
N ALA A 334 -7.45 13.58 -13.32
CA ALA A 334 -6.78 14.88 -13.23
C ALA A 334 -5.25 14.75 -13.27
N ILE A 335 -4.67 13.78 -12.57
CA ILE A 335 -3.21 13.50 -12.64
C ILE A 335 -2.80 13.17 -14.08
N GLN A 336 -3.55 12.31 -14.75
CA GLN A 336 -3.26 11.96 -16.15
C GLN A 336 -3.37 13.18 -17.08
N TYR A 337 -4.41 14.00 -16.90
CA TYR A 337 -4.58 15.23 -17.67
C TYR A 337 -3.40 16.18 -17.52
N LEU A 338 -2.94 16.38 -16.28
CA LEU A 338 -1.75 17.20 -15.99
C LEU A 338 -0.46 16.56 -16.50
N SER A 339 -0.33 15.24 -16.47
CA SER A 339 0.86 14.55 -16.99
C SER A 339 0.97 14.60 -18.52
N GLY A 340 -0.13 14.77 -19.22
CA GLY A 340 -0.19 14.96 -20.66
C GLY A 340 0.18 16.38 -21.12
N ASP A 341 0.21 17.33 -20.21
CA ASP A 341 0.61 18.71 -20.47
C ASP A 341 2.12 18.87 -20.28
N ALA A 342 2.84 19.09 -21.37
CA ALA A 342 4.30 19.23 -21.36
C ALA A 342 4.78 20.45 -20.55
N GLU A 343 3.92 21.43 -20.35
CA GLU A 343 4.25 22.65 -19.57
C GLU A 343 4.09 22.44 -18.06
N THR A 344 3.38 21.39 -17.63
CA THR A 344 3.18 21.13 -16.20
C THR A 344 4.47 20.67 -15.52
N PRO A 345 5.03 21.44 -14.57
CA PRO A 345 6.24 21.07 -13.85
C PRO A 345 6.10 19.77 -13.05
N ARG A 346 7.12 18.92 -13.13
CA ARG A 346 7.12 17.57 -12.52
C ARG A 346 6.84 17.56 -11.01
N GLN A 347 7.31 18.58 -10.27
CA GLN A 347 7.07 18.69 -8.84
C GLN A 347 5.56 18.83 -8.51
N TYR A 348 4.78 19.46 -9.38
CA TYR A 348 3.33 19.57 -9.17
C TYR A 348 2.62 18.23 -9.41
N LEU A 349 3.04 17.48 -10.42
CA LEU A 349 2.55 16.12 -10.64
C LEU A 349 2.84 15.21 -9.44
N MET A 350 4.06 15.29 -8.90
CA MET A 350 4.46 14.51 -7.73
C MET A 350 3.67 14.95 -6.48
N ALA A 351 3.49 16.23 -6.25
CA ALA A 351 2.66 16.72 -5.15
C ALA A 351 1.19 16.26 -5.28
N GLY A 352 0.63 16.29 -6.48
CA GLY A 352 -0.69 15.74 -6.77
C GLY A 352 -0.77 14.24 -6.49
N SER A 353 0.23 13.48 -6.91
CA SER A 353 0.31 12.03 -6.67
C SER A 353 0.42 11.69 -5.17
N VAL A 354 1.16 12.48 -4.39
CA VAL A 354 1.18 12.36 -2.92
C VAL A 354 -0.23 12.52 -2.36
N ILE A 355 -0.97 13.56 -2.78
CA ILE A 355 -2.34 13.80 -2.30
C ILE A 355 -3.28 12.66 -2.66
N VAL A 356 -3.16 12.08 -3.86
CA VAL A 356 -3.98 10.91 -4.28
C VAL A 356 -3.71 9.70 -3.41
N THR A 357 -2.45 9.50 -3.00
CA THR A 357 -2.01 8.32 -2.23
C THR A 357 -2.40 8.39 -0.75
N LEU A 358 -2.38 9.58 -0.15
CA LEU A 358 -2.62 9.76 1.30
C LEU A 358 -3.95 9.19 1.80
N PRO A 359 -5.12 9.43 1.17
CA PRO A 359 -6.38 8.87 1.65
C PRO A 359 -6.41 7.35 1.64
N VAL A 360 -5.86 6.73 0.59
CA VAL A 360 -5.79 5.27 0.49
C VAL A 360 -4.91 4.68 1.59
N LEU A 361 -3.75 5.29 1.83
CA LEU A 361 -2.82 4.90 2.90
C LEU A 361 -3.47 5.01 4.28
N PHE A 362 -4.12 6.15 4.55
CA PHE A 362 -4.81 6.40 5.83
C PHE A 362 -5.93 5.38 6.07
N ILE A 363 -6.78 5.15 5.07
CA ILE A 363 -7.88 4.19 5.17
C ILE A 363 -7.33 2.78 5.34
N PHE A 364 -6.29 2.39 4.60
CA PHE A 364 -5.66 1.07 4.71
C PHE A 364 -5.13 0.82 6.12
N VAL A 365 -4.31 1.74 6.66
CA VAL A 365 -3.74 1.61 8.02
C VAL A 365 -4.83 1.54 9.09
N TYR A 366 -5.90 2.33 8.95
CA TYR A 366 -6.99 2.33 9.92
C TYR A 366 -7.83 1.05 9.89
N PHE A 367 -8.07 0.50 8.69
CA PHE A 367 -8.94 -0.65 8.46
C PHE A 367 -8.19 -1.99 8.32
N GLU A 368 -6.85 -2.02 8.38
CA GLU A 368 -6.01 -3.22 8.24
C GLU A 368 -6.50 -4.39 9.12
N LYS A 369 -6.83 -4.11 10.38
CA LYS A 369 -7.34 -5.10 11.34
C LYS A 369 -8.62 -5.80 10.88
N TYR A 370 -9.47 -5.14 10.10
CA TYR A 370 -10.71 -5.73 9.57
C TYR A 370 -10.46 -6.55 8.30
N LEU A 371 -9.45 -6.18 7.50
CA LEU A 371 -9.06 -6.93 6.29
C LEU A 371 -8.56 -8.34 6.65
N VAL A 372 -7.67 -8.43 7.64
CA VAL A 372 -7.09 -9.72 8.07
C VAL A 372 -8.16 -10.67 8.61
N SER A 373 -9.10 -10.18 9.40
CA SER A 373 -10.17 -11.01 9.97
C SER A 373 -11.23 -11.44 8.95
N GLY A 374 -11.54 -10.58 7.96
CA GLY A 374 -12.55 -10.86 6.95
C GLY A 374 -12.11 -11.88 5.88
N LEU A 375 -10.84 -11.85 5.50
CA LEU A 375 -10.28 -12.76 4.48
C LEU A 375 -9.98 -14.17 5.05
N THR A 376 -9.61 -14.27 6.33
CA THR A 376 -9.26 -15.54 6.97
C THR A 376 -10.48 -16.32 7.45
N ALA A 377 -11.61 -15.70 7.71
CA ALA A 377 -12.84 -16.38 8.10
C ALA A 377 -13.38 -17.35 7.03
N GLY A 378 -13.00 -17.20 5.76
CA GLY A 378 -13.36 -18.10 4.66
C GLY A 378 -12.36 -19.24 4.40
N SER A 379 -11.17 -19.21 4.98
CA SER A 379 -10.09 -20.16 4.64
C SER A 379 -9.78 -21.20 5.72
N VAL A 380 -10.37 -21.11 6.91
CA VAL A 380 -10.16 -22.11 7.98
C VAL A 380 -11.27 -23.16 7.95
N LYS A 381 -11.22 -24.05 6.99
CA LYS A 381 -11.79 -25.41 7.03
C LYS A 381 -10.77 -26.33 6.36
N GLY A 382 -9.85 -26.83 7.15
CA GLY A 382 -8.94 -27.89 6.80
C GLY A 382 -8.32 -28.41 8.08
#